data_bcd9ff60275adf8de80defcc3174d8b3
#
_entry.id   bcd9ff60275adf8de80defcc3174d8b3
#
_cell.length_a   1.000
_cell.length_b   1.000
_cell.length_c   1.000
_cell.angle_alpha   90.00
_cell.angle_beta   90.00
_cell.angle_gamma   90.00
#
_symmetry.space_group_name_H-M   'P 1'
#
loop_
_entity.id
_entity.type
_entity.pdbx_description
1 polymer ?
#
loop_
_entity_poly.entity_id
_entity_poly.type
_entity_poly.pdbx_seq_one_letter_code
_entity_poly.pdbx_strand_id
1 'polypeptide(L)'
;MTRLTSFFLFFFVSLMATTAMAEDKASKALALTPPMGWNTWNKFGCNVSEGLVKGAADAMVASGMKDAGYQYIVIDDCWQVKRDEKGNIVPYPDRFPNGIKAVADYVHSKGLKFGIYSDAGTKTCGGKPGGLGHEYQDAIDYAAWGVDYLKYDWCNTLPGQDARASYQNIRQALDAAGRPIVLSICEWGGRQPWLWGEEVGGNLWRTTEDIQDRWAGKKEWSPGHCCSNGMLDIVDENEPLYSHAGPGHWNDPDMLEVGNGGMTNAEYRTHFSLWAIMAAPLMAGNDIRSMNPDIREILINKEVIAVDQDALGQQGRRVWKDGDLEVWSKQLQDGGRAVVLLNRGASPQAVTATWEQVGYPGHVSAGVRDLWGHKDLGKFTGKFSAPVESHGVVVVTIKP
;
A
#
# COMPACT_ATOMS: atom_id res chain seq x y z
N MET A 1 -41.46 17.78 50.46
CA MET A 1 -41.66 16.61 49.59
C MET A 1 -41.40 17.02 48.16
N THR A 2 -40.62 16.22 47.41
CA THR A 2 -40.33 16.30 45.94
C THR A 2 -39.25 17.24 45.50
N ARG A 3 -38.00 16.67 45.41
CA ARG A 3 -37.02 17.00 44.35
C ARG A 3 -35.96 15.86 44.31
N LEU A 4 -36.27 14.80 43.59
CA LEU A 4 -35.29 13.79 43.22
C LEU A 4 -35.75 13.10 41.91
N THR A 5 -35.47 13.73 40.77
CA THR A 5 -35.59 13.01 39.45
C THR A 5 -35.03 13.92 38.34
N SER A 6 -33.73 14.14 38.31
CA SER A 6 -33.08 14.80 37.12
C SER A 6 -31.56 14.52 36.96
N PHE A 7 -31.01 13.53 37.64
CA PHE A 7 -29.55 13.33 37.58
C PHE A 7 -29.11 12.08 36.82
N PHE A 8 -30.04 11.21 36.39
CA PHE A 8 -29.65 9.93 35.74
C PHE A 8 -29.57 9.98 34.21
N LEU A 9 -30.10 10.98 33.54
CA LEU A 9 -30.14 11.03 32.07
C LEU A 9 -28.89 11.59 31.44
N PHE A 10 -28.11 12.41 32.17
CA PHE A 10 -26.87 13.01 31.62
C PHE A 10 -25.66 12.07 31.60
N PHE A 11 -25.64 11.04 32.44
CA PHE A 11 -24.50 10.10 32.49
C PHE A 11 -24.48 9.08 31.35
N PHE A 12 -25.64 8.70 30.81
CA PHE A 12 -25.74 7.74 29.71
C PHE A 12 -25.38 8.35 28.34
N VAL A 13 -25.73 9.59 28.11
CA VAL A 13 -25.40 10.31 26.85
C VAL A 13 -23.90 10.61 26.76
N SER A 14 -23.25 10.92 27.90
CA SER A 14 -21.81 11.19 27.95
C SER A 14 -20.96 9.91 27.70
N LEU A 15 -21.43 8.74 28.13
CA LEU A 15 -20.70 7.49 27.94
C LEU A 15 -20.78 6.96 26.49
N MET A 16 -21.93 7.15 25.83
CA MET A 16 -22.07 6.78 24.40
C MET A 16 -21.31 7.73 23.46
N ALA A 17 -21.25 9.02 23.77
CA ALA A 17 -20.48 9.99 22.98
C ALA A 17 -18.96 9.80 23.13
N THR A 18 -18.51 9.34 24.30
CA THR A 18 -17.07 9.06 24.50
C THR A 18 -16.60 7.76 23.85
N THR A 19 -17.44 6.74 23.76
CA THR A 19 -17.11 5.49 23.04
C THR A 19 -17.07 5.71 21.53
N ALA A 20 -18.06 6.39 20.94
CA ALA A 20 -18.07 6.71 19.51
C ALA A 20 -16.88 7.61 19.09
N MET A 21 -16.50 8.59 19.90
CA MET A 21 -15.31 9.42 19.65
C MET A 21 -13.99 8.66 19.85
N ALA A 22 -13.94 7.64 20.71
CA ALA A 22 -12.75 6.81 20.90
C ALA A 22 -12.57 5.80 19.75
N GLU A 23 -13.65 5.26 19.20
CA GLU A 23 -13.66 4.36 18.05
C GLU A 23 -13.24 5.09 16.76
N ASP A 24 -13.77 6.29 16.51
CA ASP A 24 -13.36 7.13 15.37
C ASP A 24 -11.89 7.58 15.47
N LYS A 25 -11.36 7.73 16.69
CA LYS A 25 -9.97 8.06 16.93
C LYS A 25 -9.01 6.89 16.74
N ALA A 26 -9.44 5.66 16.99
CA ALA A 26 -8.62 4.46 16.82
C ALA A 26 -8.43 4.10 15.34
N SER A 27 -9.47 4.23 14.51
CA SER A 27 -9.36 3.99 13.05
C SER A 27 -8.52 5.06 12.35
N LYS A 28 -8.61 6.33 12.78
CA LYS A 28 -7.79 7.45 12.27
C LYS A 28 -6.31 7.38 12.66
N ALA A 29 -5.96 6.55 13.64
CA ALA A 29 -4.56 6.35 14.05
C ALA A 29 -3.84 5.25 13.25
N LEU A 30 -4.54 4.53 12.36
CA LEU A 30 -3.95 3.47 11.53
C LEU A 30 -3.33 4.05 10.27
N ALA A 31 -2.27 3.41 9.79
CA ALA A 31 -1.59 3.74 8.54
C ALA A 31 -1.24 5.24 8.41
N LEU A 32 -0.71 5.88 9.47
CA LEU A 32 -0.30 7.30 9.43
C LEU A 32 0.80 7.59 8.40
N THR A 33 1.55 6.57 8.01
CA THR A 33 2.41 6.53 6.82
C THR A 33 1.97 5.37 5.93
N PRO A 34 2.32 5.36 4.63
CA PRO A 34 1.94 4.27 3.73
C PRO A 34 2.35 2.91 4.29
N PRO A 35 1.47 1.89 4.31
CA PRO A 35 1.83 0.56 4.77
C PRO A 35 3.00 -0.04 3.99
N MET A 36 3.96 -0.64 4.70
CA MET A 36 5.07 -1.37 4.12
C MET A 36 5.00 -2.84 4.52
N GLY A 37 5.13 -3.75 3.55
CA GLY A 37 5.01 -5.17 3.82
C GLY A 37 5.33 -6.07 2.63
N TRP A 38 4.82 -7.28 2.71
CA TRP A 38 4.90 -8.30 1.67
C TRP A 38 3.55 -9.01 1.54
N ASN A 39 3.19 -9.37 0.30
CA ASN A 39 1.95 -10.06 0.00
C ASN A 39 2.23 -11.24 -0.93
N THR A 40 1.49 -12.34 -0.77
CA THR A 40 1.73 -13.59 -1.48
C THR A 40 1.36 -13.57 -2.97
N TRP A 41 0.50 -12.65 -3.43
CA TRP A 41 -0.23 -12.81 -4.69
C TRP A 41 0.66 -12.84 -5.93
N ASN A 42 1.45 -11.78 -6.18
CA ASN A 42 2.11 -11.60 -7.47
C ASN A 42 3.09 -12.73 -7.81
N LYS A 43 3.78 -13.28 -6.80
CA LYS A 43 4.71 -14.42 -7.02
C LYS A 43 4.06 -15.78 -6.91
N PHE A 44 3.10 -15.97 -6.02
CA PHE A 44 2.64 -17.30 -5.64
C PHE A 44 1.18 -17.58 -6.02
N GLY A 45 0.37 -16.57 -6.30
CA GLY A 45 -1.05 -16.73 -6.59
C GLY A 45 -1.72 -17.59 -5.51
N CYS A 46 -2.44 -18.61 -5.95
CA CYS A 46 -3.08 -19.58 -5.05
C CYS A 46 -2.14 -20.62 -4.42
N ASN A 47 -0.83 -20.58 -4.69
CA ASN A 47 0.14 -21.49 -4.07
C ASN A 47 0.62 -20.95 -2.72
N VAL A 48 -0.28 -20.83 -1.78
CA VAL A 48 -0.05 -20.25 -0.44
C VAL A 48 -0.17 -21.33 0.64
N SER A 49 0.70 -21.27 1.65
CA SER A 49 0.71 -22.20 2.78
C SER A 49 1.32 -21.57 4.04
N GLU A 50 1.04 -22.17 5.19
CA GLU A 50 1.65 -21.81 6.49
C GLU A 50 3.19 -21.73 6.40
N GLY A 51 3.82 -22.73 5.75
CA GLY A 51 5.28 -22.77 5.59
C GLY A 51 5.82 -21.62 4.73
N LEU A 52 5.12 -21.24 3.67
CA LEU A 52 5.47 -20.09 2.83
C LEU A 52 5.45 -18.79 3.66
N VAL A 53 4.36 -18.56 4.38
CA VAL A 53 4.14 -17.32 5.15
C VAL A 53 5.16 -17.19 6.28
N LYS A 54 5.40 -18.27 7.03
CA LYS A 54 6.42 -18.30 8.10
C LYS A 54 7.83 -18.05 7.53
N GLY A 55 8.16 -18.68 6.39
CA GLY A 55 9.44 -18.46 5.72
C GLY A 55 9.61 -17.04 5.20
N ALA A 56 8.54 -16.38 4.74
CA ALA A 56 8.57 -14.97 4.36
C ALA A 56 8.78 -14.05 5.58
N ALA A 57 8.12 -14.34 6.71
CA ALA A 57 8.34 -13.59 7.94
C ALA A 57 9.80 -13.69 8.44
N ASP A 58 10.38 -14.89 8.40
CA ASP A 58 11.80 -15.09 8.73
C ASP A 58 12.72 -14.33 7.77
N ALA A 59 12.44 -14.39 6.47
CA ALA A 59 13.21 -13.70 5.45
C ALA A 59 13.11 -12.16 5.57
N MET A 60 11.95 -11.62 5.90
CA MET A 60 11.78 -10.18 6.13
C MET A 60 12.67 -9.68 7.26
N VAL A 61 12.82 -10.45 8.32
CA VAL A 61 13.75 -10.14 9.42
C VAL A 61 15.20 -10.33 8.99
N ALA A 62 15.53 -11.47 8.40
CA ALA A 62 16.92 -11.81 8.06
C ALA A 62 17.51 -10.93 6.94
N SER A 63 16.70 -10.46 5.99
CA SER A 63 17.13 -9.59 4.90
C SER A 63 17.38 -8.15 5.31
N GLY A 64 16.91 -7.72 6.49
CA GLY A 64 16.95 -6.33 6.94
C GLY A 64 15.75 -5.49 6.48
N MET A 65 14.75 -6.07 5.79
CA MET A 65 13.54 -5.36 5.40
C MET A 65 12.78 -4.85 6.63
N LYS A 66 12.66 -5.65 7.70
CA LYS A 66 12.06 -5.18 8.97
C LYS A 66 12.76 -3.94 9.51
N ASP A 67 14.10 -3.92 9.53
CA ASP A 67 14.89 -2.79 10.01
C ASP A 67 14.82 -1.57 9.07
N ALA A 68 14.39 -1.79 7.84
CA ALA A 68 14.11 -0.73 6.85
C ALA A 68 12.68 -0.18 6.95
N GLY A 69 11.80 -0.80 7.77
CA GLY A 69 10.44 -0.30 8.04
C GLY A 69 9.30 -1.22 7.58
N TYR A 70 9.56 -2.34 6.92
CA TYR A 70 8.53 -3.30 6.54
C TYR A 70 7.94 -3.99 7.77
N GLN A 71 6.61 -4.02 7.85
CA GLN A 71 5.90 -4.49 9.04
C GLN A 71 4.89 -5.60 8.73
N TYR A 72 4.29 -5.61 7.54
CA TYR A 72 3.17 -6.49 7.24
C TYR A 72 3.58 -7.73 6.47
N ILE A 73 3.07 -8.90 6.89
CA ILE A 73 3.08 -10.16 6.12
C ILE A 73 1.63 -10.47 5.81
N VAL A 74 1.25 -10.38 4.53
CA VAL A 74 -0.15 -10.50 4.09
C VAL A 74 -0.32 -11.78 3.28
N ILE A 75 -1.27 -12.62 3.71
CA ILE A 75 -1.77 -13.72 2.90
C ILE A 75 -2.87 -13.17 1.98
N ASP A 76 -2.69 -13.31 0.67
CA ASP A 76 -3.69 -12.96 -0.33
C ASP A 76 -4.71 -14.10 -0.55
N ASP A 77 -5.45 -14.13 -1.64
CA ASP A 77 -6.51 -15.07 -1.95
C ASP A 77 -6.10 -16.57 -1.86
N CYS A 78 -7.06 -17.44 -1.84
CA CYS A 78 -6.90 -18.90 -1.85
C CYS A 78 -6.40 -19.53 -0.54
N TRP A 79 -6.42 -18.82 0.59
CA TRP A 79 -6.13 -19.45 1.89
C TRP A 79 -7.31 -20.24 2.43
N GLN A 80 -8.56 -19.82 2.12
CA GLN A 80 -9.81 -20.42 2.56
C GLN A 80 -10.36 -21.43 1.54
N VAL A 81 -11.06 -22.47 2.02
CA VAL A 81 -11.61 -23.54 1.17
C VAL A 81 -13.13 -23.55 1.14
N LYS A 82 -13.79 -23.32 2.28
CA LYS A 82 -15.25 -23.39 2.43
C LYS A 82 -15.71 -22.59 3.65
N ARG A 83 -17.01 -22.52 3.85
CA ARG A 83 -17.62 -22.21 5.16
C ARG A 83 -18.13 -23.49 5.80
N ASP A 84 -18.07 -23.58 7.12
CA ASP A 84 -18.67 -24.66 7.89
C ASP A 84 -20.20 -24.52 8.01
N GLU A 85 -20.85 -25.45 8.70
CA GLU A 85 -22.30 -25.44 8.91
C GLU A 85 -22.82 -24.24 9.73
N LYS A 86 -21.90 -23.55 10.45
CA LYS A 86 -22.19 -22.33 11.22
C LYS A 86 -21.86 -21.06 10.44
N GLY A 87 -21.36 -21.20 9.21
CA GLY A 87 -20.94 -20.07 8.37
C GLY A 87 -19.50 -19.60 8.60
N ASN A 88 -18.74 -20.20 9.54
CA ASN A 88 -17.35 -19.81 9.80
C ASN A 88 -16.48 -20.15 8.59
N ILE A 89 -15.55 -19.26 8.27
CA ILE A 89 -14.62 -19.46 7.18
C ILE A 89 -13.53 -20.46 7.57
N VAL A 90 -13.27 -21.44 6.71
CA VAL A 90 -12.35 -22.54 6.99
C VAL A 90 -11.13 -22.45 6.07
N PRO A 91 -9.91 -22.37 6.63
CA PRO A 91 -8.68 -22.43 5.83
C PRO A 91 -8.49 -23.83 5.23
N TYR A 92 -7.64 -23.94 4.18
CA TYR A 92 -7.24 -25.23 3.63
C TYR A 92 -6.48 -26.05 4.69
N PRO A 93 -7.02 -27.22 5.15
CA PRO A 93 -6.39 -28.00 6.22
C PRO A 93 -4.96 -28.46 5.90
N ASP A 94 -4.73 -28.87 4.64
CA ASP A 94 -3.41 -29.38 4.20
C ASP A 94 -2.37 -28.26 4.08
N ARG A 95 -2.81 -27.03 3.84
CA ARG A 95 -1.93 -25.85 3.69
C ARG A 95 -1.72 -25.10 4.98
N PHE A 96 -2.72 -25.09 5.84
CA PHE A 96 -2.75 -24.41 7.13
C PHE A 96 -3.17 -25.39 8.25
N PRO A 97 -2.37 -26.45 8.50
CA PRO A 97 -2.77 -27.51 9.43
C PRO A 97 -2.96 -27.02 10.88
N ASN A 98 -2.32 -25.91 11.25
CA ASN A 98 -2.44 -25.31 12.59
C ASN A 98 -3.42 -24.12 12.62
N GLY A 99 -4.12 -23.85 11.51
CA GLY A 99 -5.04 -22.75 11.38
C GLY A 99 -4.37 -21.37 11.22
N ILE A 100 -5.19 -20.36 10.88
CA ILE A 100 -4.69 -18.99 10.60
C ILE A 100 -4.12 -18.31 11.85
N LYS A 101 -4.74 -18.54 13.02
CA LYS A 101 -4.23 -17.97 14.26
C LYS A 101 -2.78 -18.35 14.55
N ALA A 102 -2.40 -19.60 14.32
CA ALA A 102 -1.02 -20.06 14.55
C ALA A 102 -0.02 -19.38 13.58
N VAL A 103 -0.45 -19.02 12.38
CA VAL A 103 0.36 -18.24 11.43
C VAL A 103 0.50 -16.80 11.90
N ALA A 104 -0.60 -16.16 12.33
CA ALA A 104 -0.58 -14.80 12.87
C ALA A 104 0.30 -14.70 14.13
N ASP A 105 0.16 -15.65 15.08
CA ASP A 105 0.99 -15.70 16.29
C ASP A 105 2.49 -15.83 15.92
N TYR A 106 2.81 -16.63 14.90
CA TYR A 106 4.20 -16.76 14.43
C TYR A 106 4.73 -15.44 13.85
N VAL A 107 3.96 -14.79 12.99
CA VAL A 107 4.33 -13.48 12.41
C VAL A 107 4.53 -12.44 13.52
N HIS A 108 3.62 -12.40 14.49
CA HIS A 108 3.73 -11.52 15.67
C HIS A 108 4.97 -11.83 16.50
N SER A 109 5.35 -13.11 16.65
CA SER A 109 6.57 -13.52 17.39
C SER A 109 7.85 -12.94 16.75
N LYS A 110 7.82 -12.57 15.46
CA LYS A 110 8.93 -11.89 14.75
C LYS A 110 8.86 -10.36 14.91
N GLY A 111 7.88 -9.84 15.66
CA GLY A 111 7.60 -8.40 15.80
C GLY A 111 7.11 -7.78 14.49
N LEU A 112 6.39 -8.55 13.69
CA LEU A 112 5.72 -8.16 12.45
C LEU A 112 4.22 -8.17 12.66
N LYS A 113 3.47 -7.62 11.71
CA LYS A 113 2.00 -7.57 11.68
C LYS A 113 1.46 -8.54 10.64
N PHE A 114 0.32 -9.15 10.93
CA PHE A 114 -0.28 -10.16 10.06
C PHE A 114 -1.47 -9.58 9.30
N GLY A 115 -1.49 -9.80 7.98
CA GLY A 115 -2.59 -9.42 7.10
C GLY A 115 -3.25 -10.63 6.43
N ILE A 116 -4.51 -10.44 6.05
CA ILE A 116 -5.32 -11.45 5.38
C ILE A 116 -6.13 -10.83 4.24
N TYR A 117 -6.69 -11.65 3.38
CA TYR A 117 -7.51 -11.28 2.23
C TYR A 117 -8.93 -11.83 2.37
N SER A 118 -9.90 -11.05 1.91
CA SER A 118 -11.27 -11.49 1.64
C SER A 118 -11.87 -10.66 0.49
N ASP A 119 -13.18 -10.79 0.26
CA ASP A 119 -13.88 -10.20 -0.89
C ASP A 119 -15.28 -9.76 -0.51
N ALA A 120 -15.76 -8.65 -1.07
CA ALA A 120 -17.09 -8.13 -0.85
C ALA A 120 -18.21 -8.90 -1.58
N GLY A 121 -17.84 -9.81 -2.48
CA GLY A 121 -18.79 -10.64 -3.21
C GLY A 121 -19.10 -11.97 -2.54
N THR A 122 -19.86 -12.80 -3.25
CA THR A 122 -20.19 -14.18 -2.82
C THR A 122 -19.01 -15.12 -2.86
N LYS A 123 -18.03 -14.81 -3.72
CA LYS A 123 -16.76 -15.54 -3.90
C LYS A 123 -15.62 -14.55 -4.12
N THR A 124 -14.41 -14.97 -3.76
CA THR A 124 -13.19 -14.27 -4.08
C THR A 124 -12.85 -14.35 -5.58
N CYS A 125 -11.87 -13.60 -6.04
CA CYS A 125 -11.38 -13.65 -7.42
C CYS A 125 -10.88 -15.05 -7.80
N GLY A 126 -10.26 -15.79 -6.86
CA GLY A 126 -9.86 -17.19 -7.00
C GLY A 126 -11.02 -18.19 -6.79
N GLY A 127 -12.27 -17.73 -6.70
CA GLY A 127 -13.47 -18.58 -6.58
C GLY A 127 -13.66 -19.22 -5.21
N LYS A 128 -13.02 -18.69 -4.16
CA LYS A 128 -13.16 -19.15 -2.78
C LYS A 128 -14.34 -18.43 -2.10
N PRO A 129 -14.79 -18.86 -0.91
CA PRO A 129 -15.85 -18.15 -0.20
C PRO A 129 -15.52 -16.67 0.03
N GLY A 130 -16.38 -15.77 -0.45
CA GLY A 130 -16.31 -14.34 -0.17
C GLY A 130 -17.00 -13.97 1.16
N GLY A 131 -16.98 -12.68 1.49
CA GLY A 131 -17.48 -12.13 2.75
C GLY A 131 -18.96 -11.72 2.73
N LEU A 132 -19.59 -11.63 1.55
CA LEU A 132 -20.96 -11.13 1.42
C LEU A 132 -21.96 -11.87 2.35
N GLY A 133 -22.58 -11.11 3.27
CA GLY A 133 -23.52 -11.63 4.26
C GLY A 133 -22.86 -12.31 5.46
N HIS A 134 -21.53 -12.28 5.57
CA HIS A 134 -20.75 -12.85 6.68
C HIS A 134 -19.78 -11.84 7.31
N GLU A 135 -19.84 -10.56 6.95
CA GLU A 135 -18.85 -9.55 7.29
C GLU A 135 -18.58 -9.46 8.81
N TYR A 136 -19.65 -9.49 9.61
CA TYR A 136 -19.51 -9.43 11.08
C TYR A 136 -18.95 -10.71 11.68
N GLN A 137 -19.32 -11.88 11.13
CA GLN A 137 -18.77 -13.16 11.57
C GLN A 137 -17.29 -13.26 11.23
N ASP A 138 -16.92 -12.93 9.99
CA ASP A 138 -15.53 -12.94 9.51
C ASP A 138 -14.68 -11.95 10.31
N ALA A 139 -15.19 -10.75 10.61
CA ALA A 139 -14.49 -9.75 11.40
C ALA A 139 -14.17 -10.24 12.84
N ILE A 140 -15.09 -10.98 13.48
CA ILE A 140 -14.87 -11.61 14.78
C ILE A 140 -13.74 -12.64 14.68
N ASP A 141 -13.76 -13.48 13.64
CA ASP A 141 -12.70 -14.46 13.41
C ASP A 141 -11.35 -13.78 13.15
N TYR A 142 -11.31 -12.73 12.32
CA TYR A 142 -10.07 -11.96 12.05
C TYR A 142 -9.51 -11.33 13.32
N ALA A 143 -10.36 -10.74 14.15
CA ALA A 143 -9.94 -10.18 15.43
C ALA A 143 -9.40 -11.26 16.39
N ALA A 144 -10.08 -12.41 16.48
CA ALA A 144 -9.66 -13.54 17.32
C ALA A 144 -8.34 -14.18 16.84
N TRP A 145 -8.08 -14.17 15.53
CA TRP A 145 -6.81 -14.65 14.96
C TRP A 145 -5.67 -13.64 15.09
N GLY A 146 -5.97 -12.38 15.41
CA GLY A 146 -4.96 -11.34 15.55
C GLY A 146 -4.57 -10.68 14.24
N VAL A 147 -5.51 -10.60 13.28
CA VAL A 147 -5.29 -9.88 12.01
C VAL A 147 -5.09 -8.39 12.25
N ASP A 148 -4.12 -7.78 11.56
CA ASP A 148 -3.78 -6.36 11.63
C ASP A 148 -4.07 -5.59 10.33
N TYR A 149 -4.33 -6.32 9.23
CA TYR A 149 -4.54 -5.75 7.90
C TYR A 149 -5.49 -6.66 7.11
N LEU A 150 -6.51 -6.09 6.50
CA LEU A 150 -7.45 -6.79 5.62
C LEU A 150 -7.41 -6.16 4.22
N LYS A 151 -7.00 -6.93 3.20
CA LYS A 151 -7.28 -6.63 1.79
C LYS A 151 -8.68 -7.15 1.48
N TYR A 152 -9.58 -6.28 1.07
CA TYR A 152 -10.98 -6.61 0.79
C TYR A 152 -11.29 -6.29 -0.67
N ASP A 153 -11.46 -7.35 -1.47
CA ASP A 153 -11.59 -7.29 -2.93
C ASP A 153 -13.03 -7.12 -3.40
N TRP A 154 -13.25 -7.10 -4.73
CA TRP A 154 -14.54 -6.75 -5.33
C TRP A 154 -15.01 -7.76 -6.40
N CYS A 155 -14.53 -8.99 -6.39
CA CYS A 155 -14.92 -10.04 -7.32
C CYS A 155 -16.28 -10.65 -7.00
N ASN A 156 -16.95 -11.22 -7.99
CA ASN A 156 -18.20 -11.99 -7.83
C ASN A 156 -19.30 -11.29 -6.99
N THR A 157 -19.38 -9.97 -7.12
CA THR A 157 -20.42 -9.14 -6.49
C THR A 157 -21.76 -9.35 -7.16
N LEU A 158 -22.85 -9.03 -6.45
CA LEU A 158 -24.21 -9.13 -6.99
C LEU A 158 -24.49 -7.98 -7.97
N PRO A 159 -25.34 -8.19 -8.99
CA PRO A 159 -25.81 -7.10 -9.84
C PRO A 159 -26.42 -5.96 -9.00
N GLY A 160 -25.88 -4.74 -9.17
CA GLY A 160 -26.34 -3.56 -8.43
C GLY A 160 -25.81 -3.45 -7.00
N GLN A 161 -24.87 -4.30 -6.58
CA GLN A 161 -24.20 -4.16 -5.29
C GLN A 161 -23.44 -2.83 -5.23
N ASP A 162 -23.69 -2.05 -4.18
CA ASP A 162 -23.03 -0.75 -3.96
C ASP A 162 -21.69 -0.96 -3.25
N ALA A 163 -20.62 -0.48 -3.90
CA ALA A 163 -19.25 -0.65 -3.38
C ALA A 163 -19.07 0.13 -2.08
N ARG A 164 -19.46 1.41 -2.04
CA ARG A 164 -19.31 2.25 -0.86
C ARG A 164 -20.02 1.65 0.34
N ALA A 165 -21.27 1.20 0.16
CA ALA A 165 -22.03 0.55 1.22
C ALA A 165 -21.38 -0.77 1.68
N SER A 166 -20.84 -1.58 0.76
CA SER A 166 -20.16 -2.84 1.09
C SER A 166 -18.88 -2.62 1.90
N TYR A 167 -18.04 -1.65 1.49
CA TYR A 167 -16.83 -1.32 2.24
C TYR A 167 -17.13 -0.64 3.58
N GLN A 168 -18.20 0.16 3.66
CA GLN A 168 -18.68 0.68 4.95
C GLN A 168 -19.15 -0.44 5.88
N ASN A 169 -19.86 -1.45 5.35
CA ASN A 169 -20.32 -2.59 6.14
C ASN A 169 -19.18 -3.41 6.74
N ILE A 170 -18.16 -3.76 5.93
CA ILE A 170 -17.00 -4.49 6.47
C ILE A 170 -16.21 -3.61 7.47
N ARG A 171 -16.05 -2.30 7.26
CA ARG A 171 -15.41 -1.41 8.24
C ARG A 171 -16.14 -1.43 9.57
N GLN A 172 -17.48 -1.28 9.56
CA GLN A 172 -18.29 -1.35 10.76
C GLN A 172 -18.17 -2.71 11.47
N ALA A 173 -18.12 -3.80 10.71
CA ALA A 173 -17.90 -5.13 11.26
C ALA A 173 -16.53 -5.27 11.95
N LEU A 174 -15.46 -4.77 11.32
CA LEU A 174 -14.12 -4.77 11.90
C LEU A 174 -14.05 -3.93 13.18
N ASP A 175 -14.71 -2.76 13.20
CA ASP A 175 -14.75 -1.89 14.38
C ASP A 175 -15.53 -2.56 15.52
N ALA A 176 -16.67 -3.19 15.22
CA ALA A 176 -17.47 -3.94 16.19
C ALA A 176 -16.72 -5.15 16.77
N ALA A 177 -15.79 -5.75 16.03
CA ALA A 177 -14.94 -6.83 16.52
C ALA A 177 -13.85 -6.35 17.52
N GLY A 178 -13.64 -5.03 17.65
CA GLY A 178 -12.83 -4.40 18.69
C GLY A 178 -11.32 -4.51 18.51
N ARG A 179 -10.82 -4.98 17.33
CA ARG A 179 -9.41 -4.96 16.99
C ARG A 179 -9.13 -3.91 15.91
N PRO A 180 -8.11 -3.04 16.08
CA PRO A 180 -7.72 -2.09 15.04
C PRO A 180 -7.09 -2.83 13.86
N ILE A 181 -7.82 -2.88 12.72
CA ILE A 181 -7.40 -3.56 11.49
C ILE A 181 -7.35 -2.53 10.37
N VAL A 182 -6.20 -2.41 9.69
CA VAL A 182 -6.05 -1.60 8.47
C VAL A 182 -6.96 -2.19 7.39
N LEU A 183 -7.82 -1.36 6.79
CA LEU A 183 -8.68 -1.75 5.68
C LEU A 183 -8.09 -1.26 4.35
N SER A 184 -7.74 -2.21 3.48
CA SER A 184 -7.32 -1.98 2.10
C SER A 184 -8.48 -2.28 1.16
N ILE A 185 -9.01 -1.24 0.54
CA ILE A 185 -10.09 -1.30 -0.45
C ILE A 185 -9.50 -1.72 -1.80
N CYS A 186 -10.00 -2.81 -2.38
CA CYS A 186 -9.48 -3.35 -3.64
C CYS A 186 -10.61 -3.53 -4.66
N GLU A 187 -11.02 -2.42 -5.32
CA GLU A 187 -12.01 -2.43 -6.40
C GLU A 187 -11.43 -1.84 -7.71
N TRP A 188 -10.09 -1.87 -7.82
CA TRP A 188 -9.27 -1.54 -9.00
C TRP A 188 -9.49 -0.13 -9.56
N GLY A 189 -9.98 0.84 -8.75
CA GLY A 189 -10.23 2.21 -9.17
C GLY A 189 -11.51 2.40 -9.99
N GLY A 190 -12.22 1.32 -10.31
CA GLY A 190 -13.36 1.35 -11.23
C GLY A 190 -14.56 2.18 -10.74
N ARG A 191 -14.64 2.43 -9.43
CA ARG A 191 -15.69 3.23 -8.77
C ARG A 191 -15.14 4.44 -8.04
N GLN A 192 -13.91 4.85 -8.41
CA GLN A 192 -13.26 6.05 -7.89
C GLN A 192 -13.17 6.05 -6.35
N PRO A 193 -12.55 5.03 -5.72
CA PRO A 193 -12.51 4.88 -4.27
C PRO A 193 -11.80 6.04 -3.57
N TRP A 194 -10.95 6.78 -4.25
CA TRP A 194 -10.35 8.01 -3.74
C TRP A 194 -11.34 9.14 -3.39
N LEU A 195 -12.61 9.07 -3.90
CA LEU A 195 -13.64 10.05 -3.59
C LEU A 195 -14.45 9.71 -2.33
N TRP A 196 -14.43 8.46 -1.87
CA TRP A 196 -15.28 7.99 -0.77
C TRP A 196 -14.58 7.04 0.22
N GLY A 197 -13.39 6.53 -0.13
CA GLY A 197 -12.69 5.52 0.66
C GLY A 197 -12.36 5.96 2.08
N GLU A 198 -11.93 7.23 2.27
CA GLU A 198 -11.69 7.81 3.59
C GLU A 198 -12.98 7.86 4.41
N GLU A 199 -14.10 8.27 3.83
CA GLU A 199 -15.39 8.39 4.54
C GLU A 199 -15.91 7.06 5.08
N VAL A 200 -15.65 5.95 4.38
CA VAL A 200 -16.02 4.61 4.83
C VAL A 200 -14.98 3.98 5.76
N GLY A 201 -13.91 4.71 6.11
CA GLY A 201 -12.85 4.26 7.01
C GLY A 201 -11.81 3.35 6.35
N GLY A 202 -11.67 3.39 5.03
CA GLY A 202 -10.56 2.78 4.30
C GLY A 202 -9.25 3.49 4.59
N ASN A 203 -8.18 2.72 4.81
CA ASN A 203 -6.85 3.27 5.08
C ASN A 203 -5.97 3.35 3.82
N LEU A 204 -6.31 2.61 2.80
CA LEU A 204 -5.75 2.69 1.45
C LEU A 204 -6.75 2.11 0.47
N TRP A 205 -6.59 2.46 -0.80
CA TRP A 205 -7.47 2.00 -1.88
C TRP A 205 -6.73 1.87 -3.20
N ARG A 206 -6.98 0.76 -3.87
CA ARG A 206 -6.49 0.52 -5.23
C ARG A 206 -7.02 1.58 -6.17
N THR A 207 -6.12 2.21 -6.90
CA THR A 207 -6.43 3.27 -7.86
C THR A 207 -6.45 2.79 -9.30
N THR A 208 -5.93 1.59 -9.55
CA THR A 208 -5.67 1.05 -10.89
C THR A 208 -6.05 -0.43 -10.95
N GLU A 209 -6.17 -0.97 -12.16
CA GLU A 209 -6.15 -2.42 -12.41
C GLU A 209 -4.82 -3.04 -11.93
N ASP A 210 -4.73 -4.38 -12.00
CA ASP A 210 -3.58 -5.12 -11.47
C ASP A 210 -2.28 -4.80 -12.23
N ILE A 211 -1.20 -4.60 -11.46
CA ILE A 211 0.15 -4.46 -11.99
C ILE A 211 0.70 -5.78 -12.50
N GLN A 212 1.56 -5.70 -13.51
CA GLN A 212 2.36 -6.81 -14.01
C GLN A 212 3.84 -6.44 -14.01
N ASP A 213 4.69 -7.45 -13.84
CA ASP A 213 6.14 -7.31 -13.87
C ASP A 213 6.65 -7.00 -15.29
N ARG A 214 6.40 -5.76 -15.74
CA ARG A 214 6.86 -5.20 -17.02
C ARG A 214 6.90 -3.67 -16.95
N TRP A 215 7.75 -3.08 -17.77
CA TRP A 215 7.96 -1.65 -17.82
C TRP A 215 6.70 -0.86 -18.21
N ALA A 216 6.05 -1.24 -19.31
CA ALA A 216 4.85 -0.57 -19.80
C ALA A 216 3.98 -1.52 -20.65
N GLY A 217 2.77 -1.07 -20.97
CA GLY A 217 1.82 -1.75 -21.84
C GLY A 217 0.72 -2.47 -21.07
N LYS A 218 -0.48 -2.46 -21.65
CA LYS A 218 -1.67 -3.14 -21.12
C LYS A 218 -1.83 -4.51 -21.75
N LYS A 219 -2.28 -5.49 -20.99
CA LYS A 219 -2.55 -6.82 -21.49
C LYS A 219 -3.86 -7.33 -20.92
N GLU A 220 -4.76 -7.81 -21.77
CA GLU A 220 -5.95 -8.52 -21.33
C GLU A 220 -5.58 -9.87 -20.68
N TRP A 221 -6.23 -10.21 -19.57
CA TRP A 221 -6.12 -11.53 -18.92
C TRP A 221 -6.74 -12.63 -19.78
N SER A 222 -7.88 -12.32 -20.41
CA SER A 222 -8.60 -13.16 -21.36
C SER A 222 -9.52 -12.28 -22.22
N PRO A 223 -10.01 -12.75 -23.39
CA PRO A 223 -10.91 -11.97 -24.21
C PRO A 223 -12.10 -11.42 -23.40
N GLY A 224 -12.24 -10.08 -23.38
CA GLY A 224 -13.32 -9.39 -22.65
C GLY A 224 -13.10 -9.21 -21.14
N HIS A 225 -11.96 -9.62 -20.60
CA HIS A 225 -11.57 -9.35 -19.21
C HIS A 225 -10.36 -8.41 -19.23
N CYS A 226 -10.57 -7.18 -18.79
CA CYS A 226 -9.53 -6.17 -18.65
C CYS A 226 -8.69 -6.45 -17.40
N CYS A 227 -7.64 -5.87 -17.20
CA CYS A 227 -6.44 -5.44 -17.89
C CYS A 227 -5.35 -5.57 -16.84
N SER A 228 -4.25 -6.14 -17.17
CA SER A 228 -3.06 -5.96 -16.35
C SER A 228 -2.18 -4.90 -17.00
N ASN A 229 -1.66 -4.00 -16.17
CA ASN A 229 -0.93 -2.82 -16.58
C ASN A 229 0.56 -2.96 -16.30
N GLY A 230 1.41 -2.45 -17.19
CA GLY A 230 2.81 -2.24 -16.89
C GLY A 230 3.00 -1.11 -15.87
N MET A 231 4.18 -1.06 -15.27
CA MET A 231 4.51 -0.14 -14.19
C MET A 231 4.26 1.34 -14.58
N LEU A 232 4.63 1.76 -15.79
CA LEU A 232 4.41 3.15 -16.23
C LEU A 232 2.95 3.49 -16.48
N ASP A 233 2.13 2.52 -16.92
CA ASP A 233 0.69 2.74 -17.08
C ASP A 233 0.04 2.99 -15.72
N ILE A 234 0.42 2.21 -14.71
CA ILE A 234 0.00 2.39 -13.31
C ILE A 234 0.40 3.78 -12.77
N VAL A 235 1.64 4.20 -13.02
CA VAL A 235 2.14 5.52 -12.60
C VAL A 235 1.31 6.64 -13.21
N ASP A 236 1.01 6.57 -14.51
CA ASP A 236 0.24 7.60 -15.22
C ASP A 236 -1.24 7.65 -14.79
N GLU A 237 -1.82 6.51 -14.36
CA GLU A 237 -3.18 6.45 -13.80
C GLU A 237 -3.23 6.98 -12.36
N ASN A 238 -2.20 6.72 -11.54
CA ASN A 238 -2.17 7.13 -10.14
C ASN A 238 -1.73 8.59 -9.92
N GLU A 239 -0.89 9.13 -10.81
CA GLU A 239 -0.31 10.48 -10.66
C GLU A 239 -1.35 11.59 -10.46
N PRO A 240 -2.45 11.67 -11.23
CA PRO A 240 -3.45 12.74 -11.09
C PRO A 240 -4.19 12.73 -9.75
N LEU A 241 -4.11 11.62 -9.00
CA LEU A 241 -4.87 11.41 -7.77
C LEU A 241 -4.15 11.92 -6.51
N TYR A 242 -3.02 12.62 -6.67
CA TYR A 242 -2.12 13.04 -5.57
C TYR A 242 -2.80 13.81 -4.43
N SER A 243 -3.90 14.51 -4.70
CA SER A 243 -4.64 15.30 -3.71
C SER A 243 -5.57 14.48 -2.81
N HIS A 244 -5.74 13.19 -3.09
CA HIS A 244 -6.64 12.30 -2.36
C HIS A 244 -5.92 11.43 -1.33
N ALA A 245 -4.57 11.45 -1.33
CA ALA A 245 -3.76 10.72 -0.36
C ALA A 245 -3.31 11.62 0.80
N GLY A 246 -3.22 11.04 1.99
CA GLY A 246 -2.75 11.71 3.19
C GLY A 246 -2.59 10.75 4.38
N PRO A 247 -2.15 11.25 5.55
CA PRO A 247 -1.97 10.41 6.73
C PRO A 247 -3.26 9.66 7.12
N GLY A 248 -3.18 8.33 7.12
CA GLY A 248 -4.29 7.43 7.43
C GLY A 248 -5.11 6.98 6.22
N HIS A 249 -4.85 7.53 5.02
CA HIS A 249 -5.59 7.19 3.80
C HIS A 249 -4.71 7.40 2.55
N TRP A 250 -4.43 6.32 1.80
CA TRP A 250 -3.42 6.30 0.76
C TRP A 250 -3.95 5.80 -0.57
N ASN A 251 -3.52 6.43 -1.67
CA ASN A 251 -3.65 5.87 -3.01
C ASN A 251 -2.74 4.64 -3.12
N ASP A 252 -3.29 3.52 -3.55
CA ASP A 252 -2.57 2.26 -3.74
C ASP A 252 -2.49 1.91 -5.23
N PRO A 253 -1.35 2.17 -5.88
CA PRO A 253 -1.14 1.81 -7.29
C PRO A 253 -0.77 0.34 -7.47
N ASP A 254 -1.09 -0.52 -6.51
CA ASP A 254 -0.73 -1.93 -6.44
C ASP A 254 0.69 -2.21 -5.93
N MET A 255 1.03 -3.48 -5.82
CA MET A 255 2.24 -4.00 -5.20
C MET A 255 3.51 -3.68 -6.00
N LEU A 256 4.64 -3.82 -5.32
CA LEU A 256 5.96 -3.77 -5.95
C LEU A 256 6.27 -5.10 -6.67
N GLU A 257 6.58 -5.01 -7.95
CA GLU A 257 7.05 -6.14 -8.76
C GLU A 257 8.59 -6.34 -8.68
N VAL A 258 9.26 -5.60 -7.82
CA VAL A 258 10.72 -5.57 -7.68
C VAL A 258 11.27 -6.98 -7.40
N GLY A 259 11.99 -7.54 -8.39
CA GLY A 259 12.64 -8.84 -8.28
C GLY A 259 11.83 -10.03 -8.80
N ASN A 260 10.70 -9.82 -9.47
CA ASN A 260 9.91 -10.89 -10.08
C ASN A 260 10.51 -11.41 -11.42
N GLY A 261 11.38 -10.63 -12.08
CA GLY A 261 12.22 -11.08 -13.21
C GLY A 261 11.76 -10.58 -14.58
N GLY A 262 10.70 -9.79 -14.68
CA GLY A 262 10.18 -9.24 -15.94
C GLY A 262 10.75 -7.87 -16.31
N MET A 263 11.44 -7.20 -15.39
CA MET A 263 12.11 -5.92 -15.59
C MET A 263 13.60 -6.01 -15.23
N THR A 264 14.38 -5.05 -15.71
CA THR A 264 15.79 -4.88 -15.36
C THR A 264 15.97 -4.27 -13.96
N ASN A 265 17.17 -4.36 -13.37
CA ASN A 265 17.46 -3.72 -12.09
C ASN A 265 17.30 -2.18 -12.14
N ALA A 266 17.56 -1.55 -13.28
CA ALA A 266 17.33 -0.12 -13.48
C ALA A 266 15.84 0.21 -13.44
N GLU A 267 15.01 -0.56 -14.12
CA GLU A 267 13.55 -0.42 -14.12
C GLU A 267 12.95 -0.72 -12.73
N TYR A 268 13.46 -1.72 -11.99
CA TYR A 268 13.06 -1.98 -10.61
C TYR A 268 13.42 -0.84 -9.66
N ARG A 269 14.60 -0.22 -9.85
CA ARG A 269 14.99 0.98 -9.09
C ARG A 269 14.07 2.15 -9.41
N THR A 270 13.70 2.30 -10.67
CA THR A 270 12.71 3.30 -11.12
C THR A 270 11.35 3.05 -10.51
N HIS A 271 10.85 1.82 -10.56
CA HIS A 271 9.60 1.40 -9.95
C HIS A 271 9.54 1.76 -8.45
N PHE A 272 10.55 1.33 -7.69
CA PHE A 272 10.64 1.62 -6.26
C PHE A 272 10.69 3.13 -5.96
N SER A 273 11.43 3.88 -6.76
CA SER A 273 11.56 5.35 -6.61
C SER A 273 10.25 6.08 -6.89
N LEU A 274 9.48 5.63 -7.89
CA LEU A 274 8.19 6.23 -8.22
C LEU A 274 7.13 5.89 -7.18
N TRP A 275 7.09 4.67 -6.64
CA TRP A 275 6.22 4.34 -5.50
C TRP A 275 6.56 5.22 -4.29
N ALA A 276 7.83 5.36 -3.96
CA ALA A 276 8.28 6.18 -2.83
C ALA A 276 7.93 7.67 -3.00
N ILE A 277 8.12 8.26 -4.19
CA ILE A 277 7.75 9.66 -4.40
C ILE A 277 6.23 9.85 -4.35
N MET A 278 5.45 8.88 -4.80
CA MET A 278 3.99 8.90 -4.75
C MET A 278 3.40 8.60 -3.37
N ALA A 279 4.22 8.32 -2.35
CA ALA A 279 3.74 7.87 -1.03
C ALA A 279 2.80 6.66 -1.14
N ALA A 280 3.14 5.72 -1.99
CA ALA A 280 2.35 4.53 -2.24
C ALA A 280 2.72 3.41 -1.25
N PRO A 281 1.79 2.53 -0.88
CA PRO A 281 2.13 1.37 -0.05
C PRO A 281 3.29 0.56 -0.64
N LEU A 282 4.37 0.38 0.11
CA LEU A 282 5.53 -0.42 -0.31
C LEU A 282 5.30 -1.90 0.02
N MET A 283 4.40 -2.55 -0.73
CA MET A 283 4.05 -3.96 -0.56
C MET A 283 4.81 -4.81 -1.58
N ALA A 284 5.87 -5.50 -1.13
CA ALA A 284 6.67 -6.37 -1.99
C ALA A 284 5.88 -7.61 -2.46
N GLY A 285 5.91 -7.90 -3.76
CA GLY A 285 5.20 -9.04 -4.38
C GLY A 285 6.11 -10.18 -4.85
N ASN A 286 7.41 -10.13 -4.57
CA ASN A 286 8.40 -11.11 -4.99
C ASN A 286 8.64 -12.22 -3.95
N ASP A 287 9.45 -13.23 -4.29
CA ASP A 287 9.95 -14.20 -3.29
C ASP A 287 11.10 -13.60 -2.47
N ILE A 288 10.77 -12.99 -1.34
CA ILE A 288 11.75 -12.35 -0.45
C ILE A 288 12.69 -13.34 0.25
N ARG A 289 12.43 -14.65 0.17
CA ARG A 289 13.28 -15.72 0.75
C ARG A 289 14.53 -15.99 -0.07
N SER A 290 14.53 -15.56 -1.35
CA SER A 290 15.61 -15.85 -2.31
C SER A 290 16.04 -14.64 -3.14
N MET A 291 15.97 -13.44 -2.57
CA MET A 291 16.41 -12.21 -3.23
C MET A 291 17.92 -12.24 -3.54
N ASN A 292 18.28 -11.80 -4.73
CA ASN A 292 19.66 -11.47 -5.02
C ASN A 292 20.09 -10.15 -4.33
N PRO A 293 21.39 -9.85 -4.21
CA PRO A 293 21.88 -8.64 -3.53
C PRO A 293 21.31 -7.33 -4.08
N ASP A 294 21.18 -7.19 -5.40
CA ASP A 294 20.70 -5.96 -6.05
C ASP A 294 19.22 -5.68 -5.72
N ILE A 295 18.39 -6.71 -5.77
CA ILE A 295 16.96 -6.60 -5.40
C ILE A 295 16.82 -6.26 -3.91
N ARG A 296 17.61 -6.93 -3.07
CA ARG A 296 17.64 -6.62 -1.65
C ARG A 296 18.03 -5.15 -1.40
N GLU A 297 19.09 -4.66 -2.05
CA GLU A 297 19.56 -3.25 -1.94
C GLU A 297 18.44 -2.27 -2.31
N ILE A 298 17.69 -2.55 -3.40
CA ILE A 298 16.57 -1.70 -3.81
C ILE A 298 15.52 -1.64 -2.69
N LEU A 299 15.07 -2.80 -2.20
CA LEU A 299 13.95 -2.88 -1.24
C LEU A 299 14.30 -2.33 0.15
N ILE A 300 15.58 -2.26 0.53
CA ILE A 300 16.00 -1.77 1.85
C ILE A 300 16.69 -0.40 1.84
N ASN A 301 16.66 0.35 0.74
CA ASN A 301 17.24 1.69 0.68
C ASN A 301 16.48 2.65 1.61
N LYS A 302 17.05 2.88 2.79
CA LYS A 302 16.40 3.69 3.86
C LYS A 302 16.20 5.15 3.46
N GLU A 303 17.03 5.72 2.58
CA GLU A 303 16.89 7.11 2.17
C GLU A 303 15.72 7.29 1.20
N VAL A 304 15.52 6.35 0.29
CA VAL A 304 14.35 6.35 -0.61
C VAL A 304 13.08 6.01 0.18
N ILE A 305 13.14 5.04 1.10
CA ILE A 305 12.04 4.72 2.02
C ILE A 305 11.65 5.94 2.88
N ALA A 306 12.62 6.74 3.34
CA ALA A 306 12.32 7.94 4.11
C ALA A 306 11.53 8.98 3.31
N VAL A 307 11.66 9.02 1.99
CA VAL A 307 10.81 9.85 1.11
C VAL A 307 9.36 9.35 1.14
N ASP A 308 9.17 8.03 1.04
CA ASP A 308 7.85 7.41 1.12
C ASP A 308 7.17 7.68 2.46
N GLN A 309 7.91 7.43 3.55
CA GLN A 309 7.44 7.45 4.92
C GLN A 309 7.48 8.85 5.57
N ASP A 310 7.69 9.91 4.78
CA ASP A 310 7.74 11.29 5.30
C ASP A 310 6.42 11.67 5.96
N ALA A 311 6.50 12.15 7.20
CA ALA A 311 5.34 12.39 8.07
C ALA A 311 4.43 13.55 7.62
N LEU A 312 4.84 14.39 6.64
CA LEU A 312 3.93 15.34 6.00
C LEU A 312 2.81 14.63 5.24
N GLY A 313 3.06 13.37 4.79
CA GLY A 313 2.06 12.51 4.19
C GLY A 313 1.53 12.99 2.83
N GLN A 314 2.27 13.82 2.12
CA GLN A 314 1.87 14.27 0.79
C GLN A 314 2.34 13.29 -0.28
N GLN A 315 1.47 12.96 -1.21
CA GLN A 315 1.87 12.29 -2.44
C GLN A 315 2.61 13.27 -3.35
N GLY A 316 3.77 12.87 -3.87
CA GLY A 316 4.50 13.63 -4.88
C GLY A 316 3.80 13.58 -6.24
N ARG A 317 4.11 14.54 -7.09
CA ARG A 317 3.49 14.70 -8.40
C ARG A 317 4.53 15.01 -9.48
N ARG A 318 4.17 14.74 -10.72
CA ARG A 318 4.95 15.17 -11.88
C ARG A 318 4.78 16.68 -12.06
N VAL A 319 5.89 17.41 -11.94
CA VAL A 319 5.92 18.88 -12.04
C VAL A 319 6.37 19.37 -13.41
N TRP A 320 6.99 18.48 -14.21
CA TRP A 320 7.41 18.78 -15.58
C TRP A 320 7.51 17.49 -16.40
N LYS A 321 7.18 17.60 -17.69
CA LYS A 321 7.32 16.55 -18.69
C LYS A 321 7.65 17.15 -20.06
N ASP A 322 8.62 16.53 -20.76
CA ASP A 322 8.91 16.78 -22.16
C ASP A 322 9.30 15.46 -22.83
N GLY A 323 8.43 14.97 -23.70
CA GLY A 323 8.56 13.64 -24.28
C GLY A 323 8.63 12.54 -23.21
N ASP A 324 9.76 11.84 -23.18
CA ASP A 324 10.04 10.75 -22.25
C ASP A 324 10.74 11.21 -20.97
N LEU A 325 11.04 12.50 -20.83
CA LEU A 325 11.73 13.06 -19.68
C LEU A 325 10.73 13.68 -18.70
N GLU A 326 10.89 13.38 -17.41
CA GLU A 326 9.99 13.88 -16.37
C GLU A 326 10.76 14.35 -15.14
N VAL A 327 10.18 15.36 -14.46
CA VAL A 327 10.58 15.77 -13.12
C VAL A 327 9.40 15.59 -12.19
N TRP A 328 9.63 14.86 -11.12
CA TRP A 328 8.67 14.67 -10.03
C TRP A 328 9.15 15.38 -8.77
N SER A 329 8.24 15.90 -7.98
CA SER A 329 8.56 16.57 -6.72
C SER A 329 7.55 16.24 -5.63
N LYS A 330 8.07 16.03 -4.42
CA LYS A 330 7.32 15.83 -3.17
C LYS A 330 7.85 16.79 -2.11
N GLN A 331 6.96 17.51 -1.46
CA GLN A 331 7.31 18.31 -0.30
C GLN A 331 7.53 17.38 0.90
N LEU A 332 8.59 17.64 1.67
CA LEU A 332 8.92 16.92 2.89
C LEU A 332 8.60 17.76 4.13
N GLN A 333 8.38 17.08 5.25
CA GLN A 333 8.00 17.72 6.53
C GLN A 333 9.03 18.75 7.00
N ASP A 334 10.31 18.54 6.70
CA ASP A 334 11.41 19.44 7.10
C ASP A 334 11.55 20.69 6.19
N GLY A 335 10.64 20.89 5.24
CA GLY A 335 10.67 21.95 4.24
C GLY A 335 11.50 21.65 3.01
N GLY A 336 12.22 20.52 2.98
CA GLY A 336 12.94 20.00 1.82
C GLY A 336 12.01 19.54 0.69
N ARG A 337 12.62 19.14 -0.41
CA ARG A 337 11.93 18.49 -1.54
C ARG A 337 12.64 17.18 -1.86
N ALA A 338 11.89 16.09 -2.00
CA ALA A 338 12.35 14.94 -2.75
C ALA A 338 12.04 15.18 -4.23
N VAL A 339 13.00 14.87 -5.09
CA VAL A 339 12.90 15.09 -6.54
C VAL A 339 13.35 13.82 -7.25
N VAL A 340 12.55 13.36 -8.22
CA VAL A 340 12.92 12.29 -9.14
C VAL A 340 13.08 12.88 -10.54
N LEU A 341 14.25 12.68 -11.13
CA LEU A 341 14.52 12.90 -12.55
C LEU A 341 14.36 11.55 -13.24
N LEU A 342 13.37 11.44 -14.12
CA LEU A 342 13.02 10.19 -14.81
C LEU A 342 13.30 10.32 -16.31
N ASN A 343 13.87 9.27 -16.86
CA ASN A 343 13.99 9.07 -18.30
C ASN A 343 13.26 7.77 -18.70
N ARG A 344 12.11 7.91 -19.38
CA ARG A 344 11.34 6.77 -19.93
C ARG A 344 11.88 6.28 -21.27
N GLY A 345 12.79 7.05 -21.89
CA GLY A 345 13.32 6.79 -23.22
C GLY A 345 14.41 5.72 -23.27
N ALA A 346 14.68 5.24 -24.47
CA ALA A 346 15.60 4.13 -24.73
C ALA A 346 17.10 4.53 -24.74
N SER A 347 17.44 5.79 -24.52
CA SER A 347 18.83 6.26 -24.50
C SER A 347 19.07 7.22 -23.34
N PRO A 348 20.30 7.28 -22.80
CA PRO A 348 20.64 8.23 -21.74
C PRO A 348 20.37 9.69 -22.15
N GLN A 349 19.80 10.47 -21.25
CA GLN A 349 19.46 11.88 -21.45
C GLN A 349 19.74 12.69 -20.18
N ALA A 350 20.11 13.96 -20.36
CA ALA A 350 20.20 14.89 -19.24
C ALA A 350 18.80 15.41 -18.87
N VAL A 351 18.42 15.25 -17.60
CA VAL A 351 17.18 15.80 -17.06
C VAL A 351 17.50 16.91 -16.06
N THR A 352 16.75 18.00 -16.13
CA THR A 352 16.95 19.19 -15.29
C THR A 352 15.69 19.50 -14.48
N ALA A 353 15.84 19.61 -13.16
CA ALA A 353 14.84 20.21 -12.28
C ALA A 353 15.23 21.67 -11.98
N THR A 354 14.36 22.63 -12.28
CA THR A 354 14.54 24.01 -11.83
C THR A 354 13.91 24.21 -10.46
N TRP A 355 14.39 25.19 -9.72
CA TRP A 355 13.85 25.47 -8.39
C TRP A 355 12.40 25.89 -8.44
N GLU A 356 12.01 26.65 -9.47
CA GLU A 356 10.61 27.06 -9.68
C GLU A 356 9.67 25.85 -9.87
N GLN A 357 10.09 24.84 -10.62
CA GLN A 357 9.32 23.60 -10.82
C GLN A 357 9.07 22.87 -9.49
N VAL A 358 10.07 22.88 -8.60
CA VAL A 358 9.97 22.18 -7.32
C VAL A 358 9.49 23.07 -6.16
N GLY A 359 9.10 24.32 -6.47
CA GLY A 359 8.48 25.25 -5.52
C GLY A 359 9.46 26.07 -4.67
N TYR A 360 10.68 26.31 -5.18
CA TYR A 360 11.65 27.24 -4.58
C TYR A 360 11.90 28.45 -5.49
N PRO A 361 12.22 29.64 -4.94
CA PRO A 361 12.69 30.75 -5.74
C PRO A 361 14.02 30.43 -6.45
N GLY A 362 14.19 30.86 -7.70
CA GLY A 362 15.36 30.52 -8.53
C GLY A 362 16.72 31.01 -7.99
N HIS A 363 16.73 32.00 -7.10
CA HIS A 363 17.96 32.50 -6.49
C HIS A 363 18.42 31.74 -5.23
N VAL A 364 17.62 30.79 -4.74
CA VAL A 364 17.94 30.02 -3.53
C VAL A 364 19.12 29.10 -3.81
N SER A 365 20.09 29.10 -2.87
CA SER A 365 21.15 28.08 -2.84
C SER A 365 20.74 26.93 -1.96
N ALA A 366 20.69 25.72 -2.51
CA ALA A 366 20.23 24.52 -1.82
C ALA A 366 21.23 23.38 -1.91
N GLY A 367 21.37 22.62 -0.83
CA GLY A 367 22.12 21.37 -0.80
C GLY A 367 21.34 20.27 -1.54
N VAL A 368 22.05 19.45 -2.29
CA VAL A 368 21.48 18.32 -3.04
C VAL A 368 22.16 17.02 -2.57
N ARG A 369 21.35 16.02 -2.20
CA ARG A 369 21.83 14.69 -1.81
C ARG A 369 21.24 13.62 -2.72
N ASP A 370 22.11 12.78 -3.28
CA ASP A 370 21.74 11.59 -4.04
C ASP A 370 21.36 10.45 -3.09
N LEU A 371 20.12 9.97 -3.20
CA LEU A 371 19.57 8.96 -2.29
C LEU A 371 19.94 7.52 -2.68
N TRP A 372 20.29 7.27 -3.95
CA TRP A 372 20.78 5.96 -4.38
C TRP A 372 22.29 5.84 -4.19
N GLY A 373 23.01 6.93 -4.41
CA GLY A 373 24.45 6.99 -4.20
C GLY A 373 24.86 7.27 -2.76
N HIS A 374 23.90 7.57 -1.85
CA HIS A 374 24.14 7.94 -0.44
C HIS A 374 25.14 9.09 -0.30
N LYS A 375 25.09 10.07 -1.21
CA LYS A 375 26.18 11.05 -1.38
C LYS A 375 25.61 12.47 -1.44
N ASP A 376 26.25 13.37 -0.69
CA ASP A 376 26.05 14.81 -0.85
C ASP A 376 26.74 15.31 -2.12
N LEU A 377 25.98 15.96 -2.99
CA LEU A 377 26.45 16.46 -4.28
C LEU A 377 26.93 17.92 -4.20
N GLY A 378 26.75 18.57 -3.05
CA GLY A 378 27.10 19.98 -2.85
C GLY A 378 25.91 20.91 -2.98
N LYS A 379 26.19 22.22 -3.15
CA LYS A 379 25.16 23.27 -3.25
C LYS A 379 24.99 23.71 -4.71
N PHE A 380 23.73 23.92 -5.08
CA PHE A 380 23.30 24.38 -6.39
C PHE A 380 22.37 25.59 -6.24
N THR A 381 22.34 26.44 -7.27
CA THR A 381 21.46 27.60 -7.33
C THR A 381 20.64 27.55 -8.61
N GLY A 382 19.34 27.74 -8.49
CA GLY A 382 18.39 27.83 -9.60
C GLY A 382 17.97 26.49 -10.21
N LYS A 383 18.87 25.51 -10.27
CA LYS A 383 18.56 24.20 -10.88
C LYS A 383 19.57 23.11 -10.47
N PHE A 384 19.13 21.87 -10.64
CA PHE A 384 19.98 20.68 -10.61
C PHE A 384 19.78 19.87 -11.90
N SER A 385 20.85 19.38 -12.49
CA SER A 385 20.83 18.55 -13.71
C SER A 385 21.69 17.32 -13.51
N ALA A 386 21.23 16.19 -14.00
CA ALA A 386 22.01 14.95 -14.02
C ALA A 386 21.76 14.14 -15.30
N PRO A 387 22.73 13.36 -15.76
CA PRO A 387 22.48 12.33 -16.76
C PRO A 387 21.62 11.24 -16.13
N VAL A 388 20.59 10.80 -16.86
CA VAL A 388 19.68 9.73 -16.47
C VAL A 388 19.72 8.66 -17.53
N GLU A 389 20.09 7.44 -17.14
CA GLU A 389 20.16 6.29 -18.06
C GLU A 389 18.80 5.94 -18.65
N SER A 390 18.79 5.14 -19.71
CA SER A 390 17.55 4.57 -20.28
C SER A 390 16.74 3.86 -19.22
N HIS A 391 15.42 4.16 -19.16
CA HIS A 391 14.45 3.63 -18.16
C HIS A 391 14.86 3.87 -16.71
N GLY A 392 15.75 4.84 -16.49
CA GLY A 392 16.38 5.10 -15.21
C GLY A 392 15.82 6.31 -14.48
N VAL A 393 16.29 6.46 -13.24
CA VAL A 393 16.00 7.61 -12.36
C VAL A 393 17.26 8.12 -11.68
N VAL A 394 17.26 9.41 -11.37
CA VAL A 394 18.08 10.03 -10.33
C VAL A 394 17.14 10.57 -9.26
N VAL A 395 17.35 10.15 -8.01
CA VAL A 395 16.52 10.54 -6.88
C VAL A 395 17.34 11.36 -5.90
N VAL A 396 16.92 12.58 -5.67
CA VAL A 396 17.64 13.49 -4.78
C VAL A 396 16.70 14.15 -3.75
N THR A 397 17.27 14.55 -2.61
CA THR A 397 16.65 15.58 -1.78
C THR A 397 17.32 16.91 -2.04
N ILE A 398 16.50 17.99 -2.04
CA ILE A 398 16.94 19.38 -2.22
C ILE A 398 16.52 20.15 -0.97
N LYS A 399 17.51 20.78 -0.30
CA LYS A 399 17.29 21.48 0.95
C LYS A 399 18.05 22.81 0.97
N PRO A 400 17.33 23.95 1.10
CA PRO A 400 17.94 25.28 1.20
C PRO A 400 18.86 25.46 2.39
#